data_f05ba18fc8d6fd69a4423238a46533ee
#
_entry.id   f05ba18fc8d6fd69a4423238a46533ee
#
_cell.length_a   1.000
_cell.length_b   1.000
_cell.length_c   1.000
_cell.angle_alpha   90.00
_cell.angle_beta   90.00
_cell.angle_gamma   90.00
#
_symmetry.space_group_name_H-M   'P 1'
#
loop_
_entity.id
_entity.type
_entity.pdbx_description
1 polymer ?
#
loop_
_entity_poly.entity_id
_entity_poly.type
_entity_poly.pdbx_seq_one_letter_code
_entity_poly.pdbx_strand_id
1 'polypeptide(L)'
;PADPMAVNLETDELAFFPFLYWPITPDQPTPSDEAYAKLNTYLRSGGMIMFDTRDADIARFGTGSPNGRKLQQLAAPLDIPPLEPIPEDHVLTRTFYLLQDFPGRHNSHDVWVEAAPPDAELVDGMPFRNLNDNVTPVIIGGNDWASAWAMDDRGNPIYPIGSGYSGERQREIAYRFGVNLVMHVLTGNYKSDQVHVPALLDRLGN
;
A
#
# COMPACT_ATOMS: atom_id res chain seq x y z
N PRO A 1 -16.24 -3.64 -11.62
CA PRO A 1 -15.37 -2.95 -10.67
C PRO A 1 -15.84 -1.52 -10.57
N ALA A 2 -15.83 -0.93 -9.37
CA ALA A 2 -16.12 0.48 -9.21
C ALA A 2 -14.94 1.30 -9.76
N ASP A 3 -15.25 2.41 -10.43
CA ASP A 3 -14.22 3.33 -10.91
C ASP A 3 -13.53 4.03 -9.71
N PRO A 4 -12.25 4.39 -9.83
CA PRO A 4 -11.57 5.18 -8.82
C PRO A 4 -12.30 6.51 -8.59
N MET A 5 -12.48 6.89 -7.33
CA MET A 5 -13.10 8.16 -6.95
C MET A 5 -12.04 9.14 -6.48
N ALA A 6 -12.13 10.39 -6.95
CA ALA A 6 -11.35 11.47 -6.37
C ALA A 6 -11.88 11.82 -4.98
N VAL A 7 -10.98 11.90 -4.00
CA VAL A 7 -11.31 12.19 -2.60
C VAL A 7 -10.79 13.59 -2.26
N ASN A 8 -11.65 14.43 -1.69
CA ASN A 8 -11.27 15.71 -1.14
C ASN A 8 -11.02 15.55 0.37
N LEU A 9 -9.76 15.65 0.79
CA LEU A 9 -9.36 15.48 2.18
C LEU A 9 -10.00 16.49 3.13
N GLU A 10 -10.37 17.68 2.63
CA GLU A 10 -10.97 18.72 3.44
C GLU A 10 -12.46 18.47 3.73
N THR A 11 -13.19 17.90 2.77
CA THR A 11 -14.65 17.82 2.85
C THR A 11 -15.19 16.40 2.97
N ASP A 12 -14.51 15.41 2.39
CA ASP A 12 -15.06 14.07 2.30
C ASP A 12 -14.87 13.27 3.60
N GLU A 13 -15.77 12.31 3.82
CA GLU A 13 -15.68 11.36 4.93
C GLU A 13 -14.82 10.18 4.52
N LEU A 14 -13.61 10.09 5.09
CA LEU A 14 -12.60 9.09 4.72
C LEU A 14 -12.98 7.66 5.15
N ALA A 15 -13.85 7.51 6.13
CA ALA A 15 -14.29 6.19 6.61
C ALA A 15 -15.02 5.34 5.54
N PHE A 16 -15.52 5.97 4.48
CA PHE A 16 -16.14 5.26 3.36
C PHE A 16 -15.13 4.66 2.37
N PHE A 17 -13.86 4.99 2.49
CA PHE A 17 -12.81 4.55 1.58
C PHE A 17 -11.83 3.65 2.34
N PRO A 18 -11.85 2.33 2.13
CA PRO A 18 -10.93 1.42 2.82
C PRO A 18 -9.46 1.60 2.40
N PHE A 19 -9.24 2.25 1.26
CA PHE A 19 -7.94 2.46 0.66
C PHE A 19 -7.85 3.81 -0.04
N LEU A 20 -6.78 4.55 0.22
CA LEU A 20 -6.44 5.80 -0.46
C LEU A 20 -5.13 5.63 -1.22
N TYR A 21 -5.16 5.92 -2.52
CA TYR A 21 -3.95 6.07 -3.34
C TYR A 21 -3.60 7.54 -3.45
N TRP A 22 -2.40 7.89 -3.00
CA TRP A 22 -1.94 9.28 -2.97
C TRP A 22 -0.71 9.50 -3.86
N PRO A 23 -0.92 9.92 -5.13
CA PRO A 23 0.17 10.28 -6.01
C PRO A 23 0.80 11.60 -5.55
N ILE A 24 2.11 11.62 -5.38
CA ILE A 24 2.82 12.81 -4.90
C ILE A 24 3.25 13.68 -6.08
N THR A 25 2.98 14.98 -5.96
CA THR A 25 3.48 16.02 -6.87
C THR A 25 4.15 17.14 -6.08
N PRO A 26 5.19 17.81 -6.62
CA PRO A 26 5.92 18.85 -5.87
C PRO A 26 5.03 20.03 -5.48
N ASP A 27 4.04 20.35 -6.32
CA ASP A 27 3.22 21.56 -6.22
C ASP A 27 1.87 21.34 -5.50
N GLN A 28 1.61 20.09 -5.05
CA GLN A 28 0.33 19.83 -4.38
C GLN A 28 0.23 20.60 -3.06
N PRO A 29 -0.96 21.10 -2.68
CA PRO A 29 -1.16 21.83 -1.45
C PRO A 29 -0.93 20.93 -0.23
N THR A 30 -0.55 21.56 0.88
CA THR A 30 -0.54 20.90 2.18
C THR A 30 -1.97 20.88 2.73
N PRO A 31 -2.47 19.72 3.20
CA PRO A 31 -3.74 19.61 3.86
C PRO A 31 -3.85 20.54 5.08
N SER A 32 -5.07 20.93 5.46
CA SER A 32 -5.32 21.67 6.70
C SER A 32 -5.08 20.80 7.94
N ASP A 33 -4.99 21.42 9.10
CA ASP A 33 -4.84 20.70 10.37
C ASP A 33 -6.05 19.78 10.62
N GLU A 34 -7.25 20.20 10.22
CA GLU A 34 -8.47 19.41 10.29
C GLU A 34 -8.42 18.20 9.37
N ALA A 35 -7.89 18.34 8.14
CA ALA A 35 -7.69 17.22 7.22
C ALA A 35 -6.65 16.25 7.76
N TYR A 36 -5.57 16.72 8.38
CA TYR A 36 -4.60 15.86 9.04
C TYR A 36 -5.20 15.10 10.24
N ALA A 37 -6.04 15.74 11.04
CA ALA A 37 -6.76 15.07 12.13
C ALA A 37 -7.66 13.94 11.60
N LYS A 38 -8.36 14.15 10.48
CA LYS A 38 -9.15 13.11 9.80
C LYS A 38 -8.27 11.98 9.28
N LEU A 39 -7.16 12.29 8.61
CA LEU A 39 -6.21 11.29 8.10
C LEU A 39 -5.62 10.43 9.24
N ASN A 40 -5.23 11.05 10.35
CA ASN A 40 -4.73 10.31 11.51
C ASN A 40 -5.81 9.42 12.15
N THR A 41 -7.05 9.88 12.20
CA THR A 41 -8.19 9.06 12.62
C THR A 41 -8.41 7.89 11.65
N TYR A 42 -8.34 8.14 10.35
CA TYR A 42 -8.46 7.14 9.30
C TYR A 42 -7.40 6.04 9.43
N LEU A 43 -6.11 6.41 9.62
CA LEU A 43 -5.03 5.45 9.82
C LEU A 43 -5.24 4.61 11.09
N ARG A 44 -5.64 5.23 12.21
CA ARG A 44 -5.91 4.52 13.47
C ARG A 44 -7.13 3.61 13.42
N SER A 45 -8.09 3.89 12.54
CA SER A 45 -9.31 3.06 12.37
C SER A 45 -9.17 1.94 11.35
N GLY A 46 -7.96 1.68 10.84
CA GLY A 46 -7.68 0.59 9.90
C GLY A 46 -7.74 0.99 8.43
N GLY A 47 -7.82 2.29 8.13
CA GLY A 47 -7.65 2.80 6.78
C GLY A 47 -6.21 2.65 6.29
N MET A 48 -6.03 2.52 4.98
CA MET A 48 -4.73 2.33 4.35
C MET A 48 -4.45 3.43 3.33
N ILE A 49 -3.24 3.97 3.39
CA ILE A 49 -2.75 4.96 2.42
C ILE A 49 -1.53 4.41 1.68
N MET A 50 -1.59 4.44 0.35
CA MET A 50 -0.46 4.15 -0.52
C MET A 50 0.08 5.44 -1.12
N PHE A 51 1.25 5.86 -0.66
CA PHE A 51 1.97 7.01 -1.22
C PHE A 51 2.85 6.58 -2.37
N ASP A 52 2.69 7.24 -3.52
CA ASP A 52 3.49 6.95 -4.71
C ASP A 52 4.18 8.22 -5.21
N THR A 53 5.49 8.28 -5.07
CA THR A 53 6.30 9.41 -5.55
C THR A 53 6.47 9.42 -7.07
N ARG A 54 6.22 8.30 -7.73
CA ARG A 54 6.23 8.11 -9.20
C ARG A 54 7.55 8.45 -9.88
N ASP A 55 8.64 8.41 -9.17
CA ASP A 55 9.95 8.85 -9.62
C ASP A 55 11.09 7.89 -9.24
N ALA A 56 10.77 6.60 -9.10
CA ALA A 56 11.75 5.57 -8.75
C ALA A 56 12.92 5.47 -9.75
N ASP A 57 12.74 5.91 -10.98
CA ASP A 57 13.79 6.00 -11.99
C ASP A 57 14.82 7.09 -11.68
N ILE A 58 14.40 8.20 -11.06
CA ILE A 58 15.26 9.33 -10.67
C ILE A 58 15.92 9.07 -9.31
N ALA A 59 15.20 8.46 -8.38
CA ALA A 59 15.67 8.20 -7.01
C ALA A 59 16.93 7.31 -6.95
N ARG A 60 17.20 6.52 -7.98
CA ARG A 60 18.40 5.67 -8.12
C ARG A 60 19.73 6.42 -8.08
N PHE A 61 19.72 7.72 -8.23
CA PHE A 61 20.93 8.56 -8.28
C PHE A 61 21.34 9.17 -6.94
N GLY A 62 20.75 8.74 -5.81
CA GLY A 62 21.20 9.13 -4.46
C GLY A 62 20.89 10.57 -4.04
N THR A 63 20.25 11.35 -4.88
CA THR A 63 19.73 12.68 -4.54
C THR A 63 18.24 12.59 -4.29
N GLY A 64 17.79 12.98 -3.09
CA GLY A 64 16.36 12.97 -2.77
C GLY A 64 15.55 13.68 -3.87
N SER A 65 14.57 12.96 -4.42
CA SER A 65 13.73 13.50 -5.50
C SER A 65 12.87 14.67 -5.01
N PRO A 66 12.40 15.57 -5.91
CA PRO A 66 11.42 16.59 -5.54
C PRO A 66 10.16 16.00 -4.90
N ASN A 67 9.64 14.90 -5.45
CA ASN A 67 8.46 14.22 -4.93
C ASN A 67 8.73 13.55 -3.58
N GLY A 68 9.91 12.94 -3.39
CA GLY A 68 10.32 12.39 -2.09
C GLY A 68 10.41 13.43 -0.99
N ARG A 69 10.99 14.62 -1.30
CA ARG A 69 11.00 15.73 -0.35
C ARG A 69 9.61 16.25 -0.03
N LYS A 70 8.72 16.32 -1.05
CA LYS A 70 7.34 16.72 -0.84
C LYS A 70 6.59 15.70 0.02
N LEU A 71 6.79 14.41 -0.23
CA LEU A 71 6.22 13.35 0.61
C LEU A 71 6.64 13.50 2.07
N GLN A 72 7.93 13.73 2.35
CA GLN A 72 8.41 13.96 3.72
C GLN A 72 7.69 15.13 4.40
N GLN A 73 7.46 16.23 3.68
CA GLN A 73 6.73 17.38 4.21
C GLN A 73 5.26 17.05 4.49
N LEU A 74 4.60 16.34 3.57
CA LEU A 74 3.18 15.97 3.71
C LEU A 74 2.96 14.90 4.78
N ALA A 75 3.89 13.98 4.93
CA ALA A 75 3.78 12.88 5.88
C ALA A 75 4.18 13.27 7.31
N ALA A 76 4.92 14.36 7.50
CA ALA A 76 5.41 14.78 8.82
C ALA A 76 4.32 14.94 9.91
N PRO A 77 3.09 15.45 9.61
CA PRO A 77 2.01 15.54 10.59
C PRO A 77 1.20 14.24 10.76
N LEU A 78 1.50 13.19 9.99
CA LEU A 78 0.77 11.92 10.05
C LEU A 78 1.35 10.99 11.10
N ASP A 79 0.48 10.25 11.77
CA ASP A 79 0.82 9.18 12.72
C ASP A 79 1.27 7.92 11.96
N ILE A 80 2.34 8.05 11.17
CA ILE A 80 2.91 6.92 10.42
C ILE A 80 3.84 6.15 11.35
N PRO A 81 3.64 4.82 11.49
CA PRO A 81 4.54 3.99 12.29
C PRO A 81 5.94 3.92 11.67
N PRO A 82 6.94 3.41 12.39
CA PRO A 82 8.23 3.09 11.81
C PRO A 82 8.08 2.22 10.55
N LEU A 83 8.89 2.50 9.55
CA LEU A 83 8.83 1.81 8.25
C LEU A 83 10.08 0.95 8.04
N GLU A 84 9.90 -0.15 7.33
CA GLU A 84 10.98 -1.00 6.83
C GLU A 84 10.77 -1.30 5.33
N PRO A 85 11.83 -1.62 4.58
CA PRO A 85 11.67 -2.20 3.25
C PRO A 85 10.79 -3.44 3.33
N ILE A 86 9.86 -3.60 2.39
CA ILE A 86 8.91 -4.71 2.42
C ILE A 86 9.63 -6.07 2.52
N PRO A 87 9.39 -6.85 3.58
CA PRO A 87 10.01 -8.16 3.73
C PRO A 87 9.48 -9.17 2.71
N GLU A 88 10.29 -10.19 2.37
CA GLU A 88 9.89 -11.25 1.44
C GLU A 88 8.69 -12.06 1.95
N ASP A 89 8.51 -12.15 3.27
CA ASP A 89 7.40 -12.85 3.93
C ASP A 89 6.21 -11.95 4.25
N HIS A 90 6.20 -10.70 3.79
CA HIS A 90 5.10 -9.76 4.01
C HIS A 90 3.79 -10.27 3.40
N VAL A 91 2.66 -9.97 4.02
CA VAL A 91 1.34 -10.41 3.55
C VAL A 91 1.04 -10.03 2.09
N LEU A 92 1.46 -8.86 1.64
CA LEU A 92 1.28 -8.40 0.26
C LEU A 92 2.01 -9.26 -0.77
N THR A 93 3.05 -10.02 -0.36
CA THR A 93 3.79 -10.92 -1.27
C THR A 93 2.98 -12.16 -1.63
N ARG A 94 1.92 -12.49 -0.87
CA ARG A 94 1.24 -13.78 -0.99
C ARG A 94 -0.25 -13.78 -0.65
N THR A 95 -0.91 -12.63 -0.60
CA THR A 95 -2.35 -12.54 -0.28
C THR A 95 -3.19 -13.36 -1.25
N PHE A 96 -2.91 -13.28 -2.54
CA PHE A 96 -3.55 -14.05 -3.60
C PHE A 96 -2.52 -14.60 -4.59
N TYR A 97 -1.65 -13.74 -5.12
CA TYR A 97 -0.52 -14.12 -5.97
C TYR A 97 0.77 -14.18 -5.16
N LEU A 98 1.66 -15.10 -5.51
CA LEU A 98 3.03 -15.10 -5.01
C LEU A 98 3.85 -14.08 -5.79
N LEU A 99 4.35 -13.04 -5.09
CA LEU A 99 5.10 -11.94 -5.66
C LEU A 99 6.46 -11.81 -4.97
N GLN A 100 7.48 -11.49 -5.75
CA GLN A 100 8.82 -11.15 -5.27
C GLN A 100 9.11 -9.66 -5.47
N ASP A 101 8.41 -9.04 -6.42
CA ASP A 101 8.56 -7.65 -6.82
C ASP A 101 7.21 -6.95 -6.90
N PHE A 102 7.23 -5.63 -6.77
CA PHE A 102 6.05 -4.77 -6.82
C PHE A 102 6.20 -3.69 -7.88
N PRO A 103 6.43 -4.05 -9.15
CA PRO A 103 6.62 -3.08 -10.20
C PRO A 103 5.33 -2.31 -10.46
N GLY A 104 5.51 -1.08 -10.88
CA GLY A 104 4.53 -0.26 -11.55
C GLY A 104 5.00 0.03 -12.96
N ARG A 105 4.92 1.30 -13.37
CA ARG A 105 5.57 1.79 -14.60
C ARG A 105 7.10 1.74 -14.47
N HIS A 106 7.61 2.00 -13.27
CA HIS A 106 9.00 1.76 -12.88
C HIS A 106 9.11 0.42 -12.13
N ASN A 107 10.33 -0.08 -12.00
CA ASN A 107 10.62 -1.32 -11.28
C ASN A 107 11.75 -1.07 -10.28
N SER A 108 11.41 -0.48 -9.14
CA SER A 108 12.30 -0.35 -7.98
C SER A 108 11.87 -1.32 -6.89
N HIS A 109 12.85 -1.88 -6.19
CA HIS A 109 12.62 -2.67 -4.98
C HIS A 109 12.41 -1.80 -3.73
N ASP A 110 12.53 -0.47 -3.85
CA ASP A 110 12.37 0.48 -2.75
C ASP A 110 10.87 0.69 -2.44
N VAL A 111 10.24 -0.32 -1.87
CA VAL A 111 8.87 -0.29 -1.37
C VAL A 111 8.92 -0.47 0.15
N TRP A 112 8.31 0.46 0.87
CA TRP A 112 8.33 0.54 2.32
C TRP A 112 6.95 0.28 2.90
N VAL A 113 6.92 -0.44 4.00
CA VAL A 113 5.72 -0.80 4.75
C VAL A 113 5.97 -0.60 6.24
N GLU A 114 4.93 -0.71 7.06
CA GLU A 114 5.08 -0.69 8.52
C GLU A 114 6.07 -1.77 8.98
N ALA A 115 7.02 -1.35 9.82
CA ALA A 115 7.96 -2.27 10.45
C ALA A 115 7.24 -3.14 11.48
N ALA A 116 7.58 -4.43 11.52
CA ALA A 116 7.10 -5.31 12.57
C ALA A 116 7.59 -4.81 13.95
N PRO A 117 6.74 -4.86 15.02
CA PRO A 117 7.19 -4.57 16.36
C PRO A 117 8.40 -5.44 16.74
N PRO A 118 9.37 -4.91 17.52
CA PRO A 118 10.58 -5.65 17.92
C PRO A 118 10.32 -6.97 18.64
N ASP A 119 9.17 -7.09 19.26
CA ASP A 119 8.67 -8.24 20.03
C ASP A 119 7.64 -9.08 19.28
N ALA A 120 7.46 -8.84 17.99
CA ALA A 120 6.57 -9.64 17.17
C ALA A 120 7.09 -11.08 17.07
N GLU A 121 6.44 -12.01 17.76
CA GLU A 121 6.74 -13.43 17.68
C GLU A 121 6.22 -14.02 16.36
N LEU A 122 7.06 -14.85 15.73
CA LEU A 122 6.61 -15.72 14.64
C LEU A 122 5.71 -16.80 15.27
N VAL A 123 4.43 -16.76 15.00
CA VAL A 123 3.50 -17.81 15.42
C VAL A 123 3.72 -19.01 14.53
N ASP A 124 4.09 -20.16 15.14
CA ASP A 124 4.28 -21.42 14.45
C ASP A 124 3.03 -21.79 13.64
N GLY A 125 3.19 -22.03 12.36
CA GLY A 125 2.10 -22.34 11.44
C GLY A 125 1.46 -21.10 10.75
N MET A 126 1.83 -19.87 11.11
CA MET A 126 1.50 -18.69 10.35
C MET A 126 2.71 -18.22 9.54
N PRO A 127 2.62 -18.20 8.20
CA PRO A 127 3.73 -17.78 7.35
C PRO A 127 3.97 -16.26 7.37
N PHE A 128 3.30 -15.51 8.24
CA PHE A 128 3.32 -14.05 8.27
C PHE A 128 3.71 -13.55 9.66
N ARG A 129 4.50 -12.48 9.71
CA ARG A 129 4.69 -11.72 10.94
C ARG A 129 3.33 -11.18 11.41
N ASN A 130 3.07 -11.30 12.70
CA ASN A 130 1.89 -10.71 13.32
C ASN A 130 2.12 -9.19 13.41
N LEU A 131 1.76 -8.47 12.36
CA LEU A 131 1.75 -7.01 12.37
C LEU A 131 0.56 -6.56 13.20
N ASN A 132 0.69 -5.46 13.95
CA ASN A 132 -0.41 -4.86 14.70
C ASN A 132 -1.66 -4.81 13.82
N ASP A 133 -2.74 -5.44 14.27
CA ASP A 133 -4.04 -5.53 13.63
C ASP A 133 -4.07 -6.09 12.19
N ASN A 134 -2.98 -6.69 11.70
CA ASN A 134 -2.87 -7.36 10.40
C ASN A 134 -3.09 -6.49 9.15
N VAL A 135 -3.19 -5.19 9.28
CA VAL A 135 -3.28 -4.26 8.15
C VAL A 135 -2.10 -3.30 8.20
N THR A 136 -1.25 -3.34 7.19
CA THR A 136 -0.24 -2.31 6.98
C THR A 136 -0.95 -1.00 6.66
N PRO A 137 -0.89 0.03 7.52
CA PRO A 137 -1.64 1.27 7.31
C PRO A 137 -1.05 2.12 6.18
N VAL A 138 0.22 1.91 5.87
CA VAL A 138 0.96 2.73 4.91
C VAL A 138 1.84 1.87 4.01
N ILE A 139 1.78 2.16 2.71
CA ILE A 139 2.73 1.71 1.71
C ILE A 139 3.37 2.93 1.06
N ILE A 140 4.68 2.94 0.93
CA ILE A 140 5.42 4.02 0.27
C ILE A 140 6.31 3.45 -0.82
N GLY A 141 6.30 4.07 -1.99
CA GLY A 141 7.21 3.75 -3.08
C GLY A 141 7.17 4.78 -4.19
N GLY A 142 7.80 4.46 -5.30
CA GLY A 142 7.93 5.38 -6.43
C GLY A 142 7.69 4.75 -7.80
N ASN A 143 7.02 3.60 -7.84
CA ASN A 143 6.92 2.78 -9.04
C ASN A 143 5.87 3.25 -10.06
N ASP A 144 5.11 4.32 -9.78
CA ASP A 144 4.03 4.83 -10.65
C ASP A 144 3.00 3.73 -10.97
N TRP A 145 2.44 3.16 -9.89
CA TRP A 145 1.53 2.02 -9.99
C TRP A 145 0.22 2.35 -10.70
N ALA A 146 -0.36 3.53 -10.43
CA ALA A 146 -1.60 3.93 -11.09
C ALA A 146 -1.45 4.00 -12.61
N SER A 147 -0.32 4.49 -13.13
CA SER A 147 -0.04 4.48 -14.56
C SER A 147 0.09 3.06 -15.13
N ALA A 148 0.58 2.11 -14.32
CA ALA A 148 0.66 0.71 -14.74
C ALA A 148 -0.72 0.04 -14.79
N TRP A 149 -1.64 0.44 -13.92
CA TRP A 149 -3.02 -0.10 -13.86
C TRP A 149 -3.98 0.58 -14.82
N ALA A 150 -3.65 1.79 -15.29
CA ALA A 150 -4.56 2.59 -16.11
C ALA A 150 -4.87 1.94 -17.45
N MET A 151 -6.16 1.80 -17.77
CA MET A 151 -6.69 1.28 -19.03
C MET A 151 -7.72 2.25 -19.61
N ASP A 152 -7.83 2.25 -20.94
CA ASP A 152 -8.93 2.91 -21.64
C ASP A 152 -10.25 2.10 -21.53
N ASP A 153 -11.35 2.65 -22.03
CA ASP A 153 -12.68 2.01 -22.03
C ASP A 153 -12.71 0.69 -22.81
N ARG A 154 -11.71 0.43 -23.65
CA ARG A 154 -11.57 -0.80 -24.44
C ARG A 154 -10.68 -1.83 -23.77
N GLY A 155 -10.12 -1.51 -22.59
CA GLY A 155 -9.20 -2.37 -21.86
C GLY A 155 -7.77 -2.33 -22.38
N ASN A 156 -7.37 -1.33 -23.16
CA ASN A 156 -6.00 -1.15 -23.58
C ASN A 156 -5.23 -0.31 -22.55
N PRO A 157 -3.97 -0.64 -22.28
CA PRO A 157 -3.13 0.17 -21.42
C PRO A 157 -2.95 1.60 -21.94
N ILE A 158 -3.14 2.60 -21.07
CA ILE A 158 -2.98 4.02 -21.43
C ILE A 158 -1.51 4.41 -21.51
N TYR A 159 -0.69 3.90 -20.59
CA TYR A 159 0.73 4.25 -20.49
C TYR A 159 1.62 3.07 -20.90
N PRO A 160 2.70 3.29 -21.65
CA PRO A 160 3.64 2.23 -21.97
C PRO A 160 4.46 1.82 -20.74
N ILE A 161 4.74 0.53 -20.63
CA ILE A 161 5.69 -0.02 -19.65
C ILE A 161 6.74 -0.81 -20.42
N GLY A 162 8.02 -0.39 -20.29
CA GLY A 162 9.11 -1.07 -20.95
C GLY A 162 8.86 -1.30 -22.45
N SER A 163 9.40 -2.38 -22.98
CA SER A 163 9.20 -2.77 -24.38
C SER A 163 9.06 -4.29 -24.53
N GLY A 164 8.23 -4.71 -25.46
CA GLY A 164 8.04 -6.12 -25.79
C GLY A 164 7.62 -6.98 -24.60
N TYR A 165 8.01 -8.24 -24.62
CA TYR A 165 7.61 -9.23 -23.61
C TYR A 165 7.96 -8.85 -22.16
N SER A 166 9.08 -8.16 -21.93
CA SER A 166 9.47 -7.74 -20.59
C SER A 166 8.51 -6.67 -20.03
N GLY A 167 8.06 -5.75 -20.86
CA GLY A 167 7.08 -4.73 -20.47
C GLY A 167 5.71 -5.33 -20.19
N GLU A 168 5.26 -6.29 -21.02
CA GLU A 168 4.00 -7.02 -20.80
C GLU A 168 4.03 -7.79 -19.47
N ARG A 169 5.13 -8.50 -19.20
CA ARG A 169 5.32 -9.22 -17.93
C ARG A 169 5.34 -8.28 -16.73
N GLN A 170 6.03 -7.15 -16.83
CA GLN A 170 6.05 -6.16 -15.77
C GLN A 170 4.64 -5.64 -15.46
N ARG A 171 3.85 -5.34 -16.48
CA ARG A 171 2.45 -4.93 -16.34
C ARG A 171 1.60 -6.02 -15.67
N GLU A 172 1.78 -7.27 -16.10
CA GLU A 172 1.08 -8.40 -15.48
C GLU A 172 1.37 -8.48 -13.97
N ILE A 173 2.65 -8.35 -13.57
CA ILE A 173 3.04 -8.35 -12.16
C ILE A 173 2.43 -7.14 -11.42
N ALA A 174 2.40 -5.96 -12.06
CA ALA A 174 1.75 -4.78 -11.49
C ALA A 174 0.26 -5.01 -11.23
N TYR A 175 -0.47 -5.68 -12.13
CA TYR A 175 -1.87 -6.05 -11.89
C TYR A 175 -2.02 -7.07 -10.75
N ARG A 176 -1.16 -8.07 -10.69
CA ARG A 176 -1.15 -9.05 -9.60
C ARG A 176 -0.92 -8.38 -8.25
N PHE A 177 -0.03 -7.39 -8.21
CA PHE A 177 0.18 -6.58 -7.01
C PHE A 177 -1.08 -5.80 -6.65
N GLY A 178 -1.73 -5.14 -7.61
CA GLY A 178 -3.01 -4.46 -7.39
C GLY A 178 -4.08 -5.39 -6.82
N VAL A 179 -4.16 -6.64 -7.31
CA VAL A 179 -5.09 -7.65 -6.75
C VAL A 179 -4.71 -8.00 -5.32
N ASN A 180 -3.42 -8.27 -5.03
CA ASN A 180 -2.97 -8.56 -3.67
C ASN A 180 -3.29 -7.40 -2.72
N LEU A 181 -3.07 -6.16 -3.17
CA LEU A 181 -3.35 -4.95 -2.41
C LEU A 181 -4.85 -4.83 -2.06
N VAL A 182 -5.72 -4.94 -3.06
CA VAL A 182 -7.18 -4.85 -2.85
C VAL A 182 -7.66 -6.00 -1.95
N MET A 183 -7.19 -7.22 -2.18
CA MET A 183 -7.53 -8.36 -1.35
C MET A 183 -7.06 -8.15 0.10
N HIS A 184 -5.85 -7.64 0.30
CA HIS A 184 -5.33 -7.31 1.64
C HIS A 184 -6.20 -6.28 2.35
N VAL A 185 -6.53 -5.18 1.67
CA VAL A 185 -7.39 -4.12 2.21
C VAL A 185 -8.76 -4.63 2.60
N LEU A 186 -9.39 -5.46 1.74
CA LEU A 186 -10.74 -5.98 1.98
C LEU A 186 -10.79 -7.13 2.99
N THR A 187 -9.70 -7.86 3.18
CA THR A 187 -9.65 -9.04 4.06
C THR A 187 -8.83 -8.83 5.33
N GLY A 188 -8.19 -7.68 5.51
CA GLY A 188 -7.34 -7.39 6.65
C GLY A 188 -8.03 -7.62 8.00
N ASN A 189 -9.28 -7.22 8.12
CA ASN A 189 -10.08 -7.50 9.32
C ASN A 189 -10.53 -8.97 9.44
N TYR A 190 -10.61 -9.71 8.34
CA TYR A 190 -11.04 -11.11 8.35
C TYR A 190 -9.95 -12.05 8.88
N LYS A 191 -8.67 -11.65 8.80
CA LYS A 191 -7.56 -12.45 9.35
C LYS A 191 -7.46 -12.34 10.87
N SER A 192 -7.89 -11.23 11.48
CA SER A 192 -7.96 -11.13 12.93
C SER A 192 -8.97 -12.14 13.51
N ASP A 193 -10.05 -12.41 12.79
CA ASP A 193 -11.03 -13.44 13.19
C ASP A 193 -10.47 -14.86 13.03
N GLN A 194 -9.59 -15.12 12.05
CA GLN A 194 -8.93 -16.42 11.91
C GLN A 194 -7.89 -16.70 12.99
N VAL A 195 -7.25 -15.70 13.56
CA VAL A 195 -6.34 -15.84 14.71
C VAL A 195 -7.13 -16.22 15.97
N HIS A 196 -8.40 -15.84 16.07
CA HIS A 196 -9.28 -16.19 17.19
C HIS A 196 -9.98 -17.54 17.03
N VAL A 197 -9.97 -18.15 15.83
CA VAL A 197 -10.59 -19.46 15.59
C VAL A 197 -9.97 -20.58 16.45
N PRO A 198 -8.64 -20.71 16.64
CA PRO A 198 -8.08 -21.68 17.58
C PRO A 198 -8.53 -21.45 19.00
N ALA A 199 -8.54 -20.18 19.46
CA ALA A 199 -8.97 -19.82 20.81
C ALA A 199 -10.48 -20.00 21.03
N LEU A 200 -11.30 -19.86 19.97
CA LEU A 200 -12.73 -20.15 19.98
C LEU A 200 -13.01 -21.67 20.00
N LEU A 201 -12.23 -22.45 19.24
CA LEU A 201 -12.32 -23.91 19.22
C LEU A 201 -11.90 -24.52 20.56
N ASP A 202 -10.85 -23.98 21.22
CA ASP A 202 -10.44 -24.38 22.57
C ASP A 202 -11.51 -24.09 23.63
N ARG A 203 -12.31 -23.03 23.47
CA ARG A 203 -13.43 -22.68 24.35
C ARG A 203 -14.69 -23.51 24.11
N LEU A 204 -14.88 -24.03 22.90
CA LEU A 204 -16.04 -24.84 22.53
C LEU A 204 -15.78 -26.35 22.70
N GLY A 205 -14.53 -26.74 22.95
CA GLY A 205 -14.11 -28.12 23.16
C GLY A 205 -14.03 -28.59 24.62
N ASN A 206 -14.45 -27.75 25.59
CA ASN A 206 -14.57 -28.08 27.01
C ASN A 206 -16.01 -28.06 27.47
#